data_e74ab9afff616ffef94864109de3a3cf
#
_entry.id   e74ab9afff616ffef94864109de3a3cf
#
_cell.length_a   1.000
_cell.length_b   1.000
_cell.length_c   1.000
_cell.angle_alpha   90.00
_cell.angle_beta   90.00
_cell.angle_gamma   90.00
#
_symmetry.space_group_name_H-M   'P 1'
#
loop_
_entity.id
_entity.type
_entity.pdbx_description
1 polymer ?
#
loop_
_entity_poly.entity_id
_entity_poly.type
_entity_poly.pdbx_seq_one_letter_code
_entity_poly.pdbx_strand_id
1 'polypeptide(L)'
;VDNYGDLPSPKSYEKSKTMIGGNMVSWYGGFDSYIIARKIENPISAPSMGRKQQQEDSIEDINYLPYMSWRDWIDCLSQYNIGVHLMRTHAAGTFALNCGFHGIPCIGYKGLDTQEILHPLTTVDVGDLEKAKNIAKKLKESEKFYNLCSDTIKKKYESNYTEEVWKRNWELRNK
;
A
#
# COMPACT_ATOMS: atom_id res chain seq x y z
N VAL A 1 10.81 1.78 21.88
CA VAL A 1 10.66 1.66 20.43
C VAL A 1 10.89 0.20 20.10
N ASP A 2 9.81 -0.50 19.76
CA ASP A 2 9.90 -1.91 19.43
C ASP A 2 10.70 -2.09 18.14
N ASN A 3 11.66 -2.98 18.18
CA ASN A 3 12.48 -3.31 17.03
C ASN A 3 11.65 -4.15 16.04
N TYR A 4 11.27 -3.56 14.91
CA TYR A 4 10.51 -4.24 13.84
C TYR A 4 11.43 -4.99 12.85
N GLY A 5 12.73 -5.12 13.15
CA GLY A 5 13.72 -5.69 12.24
C GLY A 5 13.52 -7.14 11.82
N ASP A 6 12.70 -7.89 12.55
CA ASP A 6 12.48 -9.33 12.32
C ASP A 6 11.15 -9.66 11.60
N LEU A 7 10.43 -8.64 11.10
CA LEU A 7 9.19 -8.89 10.35
C LEU A 7 9.50 -9.47 8.96
N PRO A 8 8.79 -10.53 8.55
CA PRO A 8 9.08 -11.20 7.29
C PRO A 8 8.83 -10.28 6.09
N SER A 9 9.77 -10.28 5.16
CA SER A 9 9.57 -9.64 3.85
C SER A 9 8.52 -10.39 3.03
N PRO A 10 7.79 -9.72 2.13
CA PRO A 10 6.80 -10.37 1.28
C PRO A 10 7.43 -11.50 0.48
N LYS A 11 6.75 -12.63 0.45
CA LYS A 11 7.21 -13.83 -0.25
C LYS A 11 6.73 -13.79 -1.69
N SER A 12 7.63 -14.03 -2.59
CA SER A 12 7.51 -14.27 -4.04
C SER A 12 6.19 -13.92 -4.78
N TYR A 13 6.36 -13.44 -6.01
CA TYR A 13 5.36 -13.11 -7.03
C TYR A 13 4.24 -14.18 -7.23
N GLU A 14 4.51 -15.46 -6.99
CA GLU A 14 3.63 -16.58 -7.35
C GLU A 14 2.34 -16.73 -6.52
N LYS A 15 2.21 -16.07 -5.36
CA LYS A 15 1.01 -16.11 -4.52
C LYS A 15 0.51 -14.70 -4.23
N SER A 16 0.29 -13.93 -5.29
CA SER A 16 -0.09 -12.55 -5.12
C SER A 16 -1.49 -12.39 -4.52
N LYS A 17 -1.55 -11.64 -3.42
CA LYS A 17 -2.78 -11.14 -2.81
C LYS A 17 -2.74 -9.63 -2.83
N THR A 18 -3.88 -9.01 -3.05
CA THR A 18 -4.00 -7.54 -3.07
C THR A 18 -4.67 -7.03 -1.79
N MET A 19 -4.07 -6.02 -1.19
CA MET A 19 -4.64 -5.29 -0.06
C MET A 19 -5.14 -3.92 -0.52
N ILE A 20 -6.40 -3.60 -0.25
CA ILE A 20 -6.94 -2.24 -0.39
C ILE A 20 -6.63 -1.46 0.89
N GLY A 21 -6.15 -0.22 0.77
CA GLY A 21 -5.61 0.58 1.86
C GLY A 21 -6.60 1.28 2.77
N GLY A 22 -7.88 1.15 2.56
CA GLY A 22 -8.87 1.86 3.38
C GLY A 22 -10.27 1.33 3.23
N ASN A 23 -11.19 1.95 3.96
CA ASN A 23 -12.62 1.64 3.88
C ASN A 23 -13.18 1.97 2.49
N MET A 24 -14.29 1.30 2.15
CA MET A 24 -15.02 1.48 0.89
C MET A 24 -15.86 2.77 0.88
N VAL A 25 -15.23 3.89 1.23
CA VAL A 25 -15.85 5.22 1.22
C VAL A 25 -15.13 6.13 0.22
N SER A 26 -15.84 7.12 -0.30
CA SER A 26 -15.35 7.96 -1.41
C SER A 26 -14.05 8.71 -1.08
N TRP A 27 -13.94 9.27 0.12
CA TRP A 27 -12.75 10.04 0.52
C TRP A 27 -11.51 9.17 0.76
N TYR A 28 -11.65 7.89 1.08
CA TYR A 28 -10.55 6.93 1.10
C TYR A 28 -10.28 6.28 -0.26
N GLY A 29 -11.08 6.60 -1.29
CA GLY A 29 -10.93 6.03 -2.62
C GLY A 29 -11.16 4.52 -2.67
N GLY A 30 -12.01 3.99 -1.78
CA GLY A 30 -12.24 2.56 -1.66
C GLY A 30 -12.74 1.94 -2.96
N PHE A 31 -13.73 2.54 -3.61
CA PHE A 31 -14.28 2.03 -4.87
C PHE A 31 -13.31 2.16 -6.05
N ASP A 32 -12.57 3.27 -6.15
CA ASP A 32 -11.51 3.42 -7.16
C ASP A 32 -10.44 2.32 -6.95
N SER A 33 -10.04 2.11 -5.70
CA SER A 33 -9.07 1.06 -5.33
C SER A 33 -9.58 -0.34 -5.65
N TYR A 34 -10.85 -0.62 -5.40
CA TYR A 34 -11.48 -1.90 -5.71
C TYR A 34 -11.51 -2.17 -7.23
N ILE A 35 -11.90 -1.18 -8.03
CA ILE A 35 -11.91 -1.30 -9.50
C ILE A 35 -10.52 -1.65 -10.03
N ILE A 36 -9.46 -1.07 -9.45
CA ILE A 36 -8.09 -1.35 -9.84
C ILE A 36 -7.62 -2.71 -9.31
N ALA A 37 -7.92 -3.05 -8.06
CA ALA A 37 -7.57 -4.33 -7.47
C ALA A 37 -8.15 -5.51 -8.26
N ARG A 38 -9.38 -5.40 -8.74
CA ARG A 38 -10.00 -6.42 -9.61
C ARG A 38 -9.26 -6.67 -10.92
N LYS A 39 -8.48 -5.72 -11.44
CA LYS A 39 -7.67 -5.90 -12.65
C LYS A 39 -6.44 -6.77 -12.42
N ILE A 40 -6.08 -7.00 -11.16
CA ILE A 40 -4.98 -7.88 -10.78
C ILE A 40 -5.44 -9.35 -10.78
N GLU A 41 -6.77 -9.60 -10.62
CA GLU A 41 -7.40 -10.93 -10.67
C GLU A 41 -6.80 -11.92 -9.66
N ASN A 42 -6.57 -11.45 -8.44
CA ASN A 42 -6.14 -12.27 -7.31
C ASN A 42 -7.04 -11.99 -6.10
N PRO A 43 -6.93 -12.77 -5.00
CA PRO A 43 -7.69 -12.51 -3.79
C PRO A 43 -7.49 -11.09 -3.27
N ILE A 44 -8.60 -10.38 -3.03
CA ILE A 44 -8.63 -9.00 -2.54
C ILE A 44 -9.04 -8.99 -1.08
N SER A 45 -8.31 -8.26 -0.26
CA SER A 45 -8.68 -7.98 1.14
C SER A 45 -8.70 -6.49 1.41
N ALA A 46 -9.50 -6.08 2.39
CA ALA A 46 -9.55 -4.72 2.90
C ALA A 46 -9.64 -4.71 4.43
N PRO A 47 -9.02 -3.77 5.15
CA PRO A 47 -9.19 -3.64 6.59
C PRO A 47 -10.59 -3.12 6.92
N SER A 48 -11.24 -3.66 7.93
CA SER A 48 -12.58 -3.21 8.30
C SER A 48 -12.59 -1.89 9.10
N MET A 49 -11.47 -1.38 9.55
CA MET A 49 -11.29 -0.11 10.28
C MET A 49 -12.37 0.18 11.36
N GLY A 50 -13.06 -0.86 11.84
CA GLY A 50 -14.14 -0.76 12.81
C GLY A 50 -15.44 -0.10 12.29
N ARG A 51 -15.53 0.23 11.01
CA ARG A 51 -16.72 0.84 10.37
C ARG A 51 -17.01 0.14 9.06
N LYS A 52 -18.14 -0.54 8.99
CA LYS A 52 -18.64 -1.12 7.75
C LYS A 52 -19.74 -0.23 7.19
N GLN A 53 -19.65 0.10 5.90
CA GLN A 53 -20.68 0.85 5.19
C GLN A 53 -21.66 -0.15 4.55
N GLN A 54 -22.92 0.25 4.38
CA GLN A 54 -23.92 -0.62 3.73
C GLN A 54 -23.52 -1.03 2.31
N GLN A 55 -22.83 -0.14 1.58
CA GLN A 55 -22.35 -0.45 0.23
C GLN A 55 -21.28 -1.56 0.22
N GLU A 56 -20.57 -1.76 1.32
CA GLU A 56 -19.56 -2.82 1.46
C GLU A 56 -20.21 -4.21 1.51
N ASP A 57 -21.43 -4.30 2.00
CA ASP A 57 -22.18 -5.57 2.07
C ASP A 57 -22.57 -6.10 0.68
N SER A 58 -22.59 -5.24 -0.34
CA SER A 58 -22.89 -5.63 -1.72
C SER A 58 -21.67 -6.11 -2.51
N ILE A 59 -20.47 -6.06 -1.94
CA ILE A 59 -19.22 -6.47 -2.59
C ILE A 59 -18.78 -7.80 -1.97
N GLU A 60 -19.16 -8.89 -2.63
CA GLU A 60 -18.94 -10.25 -2.13
C GLU A 60 -17.51 -10.76 -2.29
N ASP A 61 -16.74 -10.21 -3.24
CA ASP A 61 -15.39 -10.67 -3.60
C ASP A 61 -14.25 -9.96 -2.84
N ILE A 62 -14.58 -9.24 -1.76
CA ILE A 62 -13.59 -8.67 -0.82
C ILE A 62 -13.61 -9.45 0.50
N ASN A 63 -12.44 -9.91 0.92
CA ASN A 63 -12.25 -10.43 2.27
C ASN A 63 -12.00 -9.26 3.24
N TYR A 64 -13.01 -8.89 4.01
CA TYR A 64 -12.90 -7.86 5.03
C TYR A 64 -12.20 -8.41 6.27
N LEU A 65 -11.02 -7.85 6.57
CA LEU A 65 -10.24 -8.24 7.71
C LEU A 65 -10.79 -7.62 9.00
N PRO A 66 -10.76 -8.34 10.14
CA PRO A 66 -11.16 -7.78 11.41
C PRO A 66 -10.24 -6.62 11.83
N TYR A 67 -10.68 -5.83 12.80
CA TYR A 67 -9.79 -4.87 13.45
C TYR A 67 -8.60 -5.58 14.09
N MET A 68 -7.42 -5.04 13.89
CA MET A 68 -6.15 -5.60 14.38
C MET A 68 -5.37 -4.55 15.16
N SER A 69 -4.54 -5.01 16.10
CA SER A 69 -3.49 -4.17 16.66
C SER A 69 -2.52 -3.72 15.57
N TRP A 70 -1.78 -2.65 15.81
CA TRP A 70 -0.76 -2.19 14.86
C TRP A 70 0.24 -3.29 14.48
N ARG A 71 0.71 -4.06 15.46
CA ARG A 71 1.66 -5.14 15.24
C ARG A 71 1.07 -6.25 14.36
N ASP A 72 -0.13 -6.71 14.71
CA ASP A 72 -0.83 -7.74 13.93
C ASP A 72 -1.14 -7.27 12.50
N TRP A 73 -1.44 -5.99 12.34
CA TRP A 73 -1.65 -5.39 11.02
C TRP A 73 -0.39 -5.45 10.16
N ILE A 74 0.77 -5.05 10.70
CA ILE A 74 2.04 -5.08 9.96
C ILE A 74 2.41 -6.51 9.59
N ASP A 75 2.26 -7.47 10.50
CA ASP A 75 2.50 -8.89 10.23
C ASP A 75 1.54 -9.42 9.15
N CYS A 76 0.25 -9.14 9.27
CA CYS A 76 -0.75 -9.50 8.28
C CYS A 76 -0.41 -8.95 6.88
N LEU A 77 -0.01 -7.68 6.79
CA LEU A 77 0.32 -7.02 5.52
C LEU A 77 1.50 -7.70 4.81
N SER A 78 2.44 -8.30 5.55
CA SER A 78 3.57 -9.04 4.98
C SER A 78 3.15 -10.22 4.08
N GLN A 79 1.91 -10.69 4.18
CA GLN A 79 1.36 -11.78 3.39
C GLN A 79 0.80 -11.33 2.02
N TYR A 80 0.83 -10.03 1.75
CA TYR A 80 0.32 -9.42 0.53
C TYR A 80 1.47 -8.97 -0.38
N ASN A 81 1.20 -8.90 -1.67
CA ASN A 81 2.21 -8.56 -2.67
C ASN A 81 1.92 -7.21 -3.34
N ILE A 82 0.66 -6.77 -3.37
CA ILE A 82 0.27 -5.52 -4.01
C ILE A 82 -0.66 -4.76 -3.08
N GLY A 83 -0.38 -3.48 -2.90
CA GLY A 83 -1.26 -2.51 -2.26
C GLY A 83 -1.99 -1.66 -3.30
N VAL A 84 -3.25 -1.29 -3.02
CA VAL A 84 -3.99 -0.31 -3.83
C VAL A 84 -4.68 0.69 -2.90
N HIS A 85 -4.35 1.96 -3.02
CA HIS A 85 -4.93 3.02 -2.19
C HIS A 85 -5.07 4.33 -2.99
N LEU A 86 -6.14 4.42 -3.77
CA LEU A 86 -6.42 5.58 -4.62
C LEU A 86 -7.17 6.67 -3.83
N MET A 87 -6.58 7.10 -2.73
CA MET A 87 -7.14 8.11 -1.85
C MET A 87 -7.00 9.52 -2.45
N ARG A 88 -8.11 10.26 -2.48
CA ARG A 88 -8.19 11.63 -3.03
C ARG A 88 -7.89 12.70 -1.99
N THR A 89 -7.86 12.33 -0.71
CA THR A 89 -7.65 13.26 0.40
C THR A 89 -6.18 13.32 0.75
N HIS A 90 -5.64 14.52 0.95
CA HIS A 90 -4.30 14.71 1.49
C HIS A 90 -4.26 14.26 2.95
N ALA A 91 -3.41 13.29 3.25
CA ALA A 91 -3.21 12.74 4.58
C ALA A 91 -1.79 12.17 4.73
N ALA A 92 -1.47 11.66 5.90
CA ALA A 92 -0.14 11.13 6.22
C ALA A 92 0.28 9.89 5.39
N GLY A 93 -0.63 9.26 4.66
CA GLY A 93 -0.31 8.14 3.78
C GLY A 93 0.23 6.89 4.49
N THR A 94 -0.29 6.58 5.67
CA THR A 94 0.18 5.47 6.51
C THR A 94 0.17 4.13 5.78
N PHE A 95 -0.84 3.85 4.95
CA PHE A 95 -0.89 2.60 4.21
C PHE A 95 0.27 2.47 3.21
N ALA A 96 0.56 3.52 2.44
CA ALA A 96 1.70 3.53 1.52
C ALA A 96 3.03 3.34 2.26
N LEU A 97 3.17 3.94 3.46
CA LEU A 97 4.34 3.75 4.32
C LEU A 97 4.48 2.29 4.78
N ASN A 98 3.37 1.66 5.19
CA ASN A 98 3.37 0.26 5.61
C ASN A 98 3.73 -0.70 4.47
N CYS A 99 3.20 -0.43 3.27
CA CYS A 99 3.62 -1.14 2.06
C CYS A 99 5.12 -0.94 1.80
N GLY A 100 5.60 0.29 1.99
CA GLY A 100 7.01 0.64 1.84
C GLY A 100 7.94 -0.15 2.75
N PHE A 101 7.55 -0.30 4.01
CA PHE A 101 8.29 -1.11 5.00
C PHE A 101 8.52 -2.55 4.52
N HIS A 102 7.52 -3.16 3.89
CA HIS A 102 7.63 -4.53 3.35
C HIS A 102 8.15 -4.59 1.91
N GLY A 103 8.41 -3.47 1.25
CA GLY A 103 8.76 -3.44 -0.17
C GLY A 103 7.62 -3.84 -1.10
N ILE A 104 6.37 -3.70 -0.66
CA ILE A 104 5.16 -4.02 -1.43
C ILE A 104 4.82 -2.86 -2.36
N PRO A 105 4.74 -3.03 -3.70
CA PRO A 105 4.26 -2.00 -4.59
C PRO A 105 2.83 -1.55 -4.24
N CYS A 106 2.63 -0.24 -4.06
CA CYS A 106 1.33 0.35 -3.79
C CYS A 106 0.92 1.27 -4.94
N ILE A 107 -0.22 0.98 -5.57
CA ILE A 107 -0.82 1.86 -6.58
C ILE A 107 -1.63 2.93 -5.85
N GLY A 108 -1.29 4.19 -6.05
CA GLY A 108 -1.94 5.31 -5.35
C GLY A 108 -1.97 6.60 -6.15
N TYR A 109 -2.81 7.54 -5.72
CA TYR A 109 -2.85 8.87 -6.27
C TYR A 109 -1.71 9.75 -5.73
N LYS A 110 -1.30 10.74 -6.52
CA LYS A 110 -0.50 11.88 -6.05
C LYS A 110 -1.22 12.63 -4.93
N GLY A 111 -0.43 13.29 -4.07
CA GLY A 111 -0.94 14.10 -2.97
C GLY A 111 -0.66 13.51 -1.58
N LEU A 112 -0.07 12.33 -1.53
CA LEU A 112 0.45 11.71 -0.30
C LEU A 112 1.97 11.61 -0.40
N ASP A 113 2.70 12.26 0.52
CA ASP A 113 4.17 12.27 0.51
C ASP A 113 4.76 10.86 0.47
N THR A 114 4.25 9.96 1.31
CA THR A 114 4.71 8.57 1.37
C THR A 114 4.47 7.81 0.07
N GLN A 115 3.35 8.07 -0.61
CA GLN A 115 3.06 7.47 -1.91
C GLN A 115 4.05 7.96 -2.97
N GLU A 116 4.28 9.27 -3.06
CA GLU A 116 5.16 9.86 -4.07
C GLU A 116 6.63 9.52 -3.83
N ILE A 117 7.06 9.50 -2.58
CA ILE A 117 8.44 9.18 -2.22
C ILE A 117 8.74 7.70 -2.40
N LEU A 118 7.89 6.82 -1.86
CA LEU A 118 8.16 5.38 -1.81
C LEU A 118 7.74 4.65 -3.09
N HIS A 119 6.65 5.09 -3.74
CA HIS A 119 6.02 4.38 -4.85
C HIS A 119 6.00 5.20 -6.17
N PRO A 120 7.11 5.83 -6.59
CA PRO A 120 7.10 6.74 -7.76
C PRO A 120 6.70 6.04 -9.05
N LEU A 121 6.95 4.73 -9.19
CA LEU A 121 6.63 3.94 -10.39
C LEU A 121 5.16 3.51 -10.45
N THR A 122 4.44 3.60 -9.33
CA THR A 122 3.04 3.17 -9.21
C THR A 122 2.11 4.29 -8.74
N THR A 123 2.61 5.53 -8.75
CA THR A 123 1.85 6.74 -8.46
C THR A 123 1.23 7.30 -9.73
N VAL A 124 -0.05 7.67 -9.67
CA VAL A 124 -0.81 8.24 -10.78
C VAL A 124 -1.47 9.56 -10.38
N ASP A 125 -1.84 10.37 -11.37
CA ASP A 125 -2.61 11.58 -11.12
C ASP A 125 -4.02 11.24 -10.60
N VAL A 126 -4.60 12.13 -9.79
CA VAL A 126 -5.93 11.93 -9.22
C VAL A 126 -6.96 11.74 -10.34
N GLY A 127 -7.67 10.61 -10.31
CA GLY A 127 -8.69 10.26 -11.29
C GLY A 127 -8.16 9.53 -12.53
N ASP A 128 -6.84 9.36 -12.70
CA ASP A 128 -6.26 8.63 -13.84
C ASP A 128 -6.35 7.10 -13.62
N LEU A 129 -7.59 6.59 -13.69
CA LEU A 129 -7.86 5.17 -13.53
C LEU A 129 -7.28 4.32 -14.66
N GLU A 130 -7.15 4.87 -15.88
CA GLU A 130 -6.58 4.12 -17.01
C GLU A 130 -5.08 3.84 -16.79
N LYS A 131 -4.34 4.83 -16.33
CA LYS A 131 -2.94 4.63 -15.96
C LYS A 131 -2.80 3.65 -14.79
N ALA A 132 -3.67 3.76 -13.78
CA ALA A 132 -3.69 2.82 -12.65
C ALA A 132 -3.97 1.38 -13.10
N LYS A 133 -4.93 1.15 -14.02
CA LYS A 133 -5.20 -0.16 -14.62
C LYS A 133 -3.99 -0.72 -15.36
N ASN A 134 -3.32 0.12 -16.15
CA ASN A 134 -2.12 -0.28 -16.88
C ASN A 134 -0.98 -0.69 -15.94
N ILE A 135 -0.81 0.02 -14.82
CA ILE A 135 0.17 -0.34 -13.78
C ILE A 135 -0.22 -1.66 -13.11
N ALA A 136 -1.48 -1.84 -12.74
CA ALA A 136 -1.98 -3.07 -12.15
C ALA A 136 -1.70 -4.28 -13.06
N LYS A 137 -1.97 -4.14 -14.36
CA LYS A 137 -1.66 -5.16 -15.37
C LYS A 137 -0.16 -5.46 -15.43
N LYS A 138 0.70 -4.43 -15.45
CA LYS A 138 2.16 -4.61 -15.48
C LYS A 138 2.66 -5.31 -14.22
N LEU A 139 2.15 -4.96 -13.03
CA LEU A 139 2.53 -5.63 -11.78
C LEU A 139 2.14 -7.10 -11.77
N LYS A 140 1.02 -7.45 -12.42
CA LYS A 140 0.55 -8.83 -12.58
C LYS A 140 1.35 -9.64 -13.60
N GLU A 141 1.69 -9.04 -14.73
CA GLU A 141 2.21 -9.76 -15.91
C GLU A 141 3.74 -9.73 -16.02
N SER A 142 4.41 -8.84 -15.29
CA SER A 142 5.85 -8.63 -15.39
C SER A 142 6.54 -8.70 -14.03
N GLU A 143 7.12 -9.87 -13.73
CA GLU A 143 7.97 -10.05 -12.56
C GLU A 143 9.12 -9.03 -12.53
N LYS A 144 9.71 -8.73 -13.69
CA LYS A 144 10.77 -7.71 -13.81
C LYS A 144 10.29 -6.34 -13.36
N PHE A 145 9.06 -5.93 -13.73
CA PHE A 145 8.51 -4.64 -13.31
C PHE A 145 8.15 -4.66 -11.82
N TYR A 146 7.58 -5.76 -11.34
CA TYR A 146 7.31 -5.94 -9.91
C TYR A 146 8.57 -5.79 -9.06
N ASN A 147 9.63 -6.52 -9.42
CA ASN A 147 10.91 -6.48 -8.71
C ASN A 147 11.54 -5.07 -8.77
N LEU A 148 11.48 -4.40 -9.92
CA LEU A 148 11.94 -3.01 -10.04
C LEU A 148 11.20 -2.08 -9.07
N CYS A 149 9.87 -2.21 -8.96
CA CYS A 149 9.08 -1.44 -8.00
C CYS A 149 9.49 -1.76 -6.57
N SER A 150 9.55 -3.04 -6.20
CA SER A 150 9.92 -3.49 -4.86
C SER A 150 11.31 -3.01 -4.43
N ASP A 151 12.31 -3.14 -5.29
CA ASP A 151 13.68 -2.68 -5.02
C ASP A 151 13.77 -1.15 -4.89
N THR A 152 13.02 -0.44 -5.74
CA THR A 152 12.92 1.03 -5.64
C THR A 152 12.34 1.45 -4.29
N ILE A 153 11.27 0.79 -3.86
CA ILE A 153 10.59 1.05 -2.60
C ILE A 153 11.52 0.80 -1.40
N LYS A 154 12.20 -0.34 -1.37
CA LYS A 154 13.15 -0.69 -0.29
C LYS A 154 14.25 0.36 -0.16
N LYS A 155 14.90 0.73 -1.26
CA LYS A 155 15.93 1.77 -1.28
C LYS A 155 15.40 3.12 -0.79
N LYS A 156 14.19 3.50 -1.20
CA LYS A 156 13.55 4.75 -0.78
C LYS A 156 13.16 4.71 0.70
N TYR A 157 12.65 3.58 1.18
CA TYR A 157 12.33 3.39 2.60
C TYR A 157 13.58 3.53 3.46
N GLU A 158 14.65 2.82 3.14
CA GLU A 158 15.94 2.87 3.85
C GLU A 158 16.51 4.29 3.92
N SER A 159 16.39 5.06 2.83
CA SER A 159 16.95 6.41 2.77
C SER A 159 16.07 7.51 3.40
N ASN A 160 14.79 7.24 3.69
CA ASN A 160 13.88 8.29 4.18
C ASN A 160 13.15 7.97 5.49
N TYR A 161 12.94 6.69 5.83
CA TYR A 161 11.98 6.32 6.89
C TYR A 161 12.54 5.40 7.97
N THR A 162 13.84 5.11 7.97
CA THR A 162 14.45 4.33 9.06
C THR A 162 14.62 5.17 10.33
N GLU A 163 14.76 4.50 11.47
CA GLU A 163 15.04 5.15 12.76
C GLU A 163 16.32 5.99 12.69
N GLU A 164 17.36 5.51 12.01
CA GLU A 164 18.63 6.22 11.82
C GLU A 164 18.44 7.54 11.06
N VAL A 165 17.65 7.52 9.98
CA VAL A 165 17.31 8.73 9.23
C VAL A 165 16.53 9.71 10.09
N TRP A 166 15.58 9.21 10.89
CA TRP A 166 14.82 10.04 11.81
C TRP A 166 15.72 10.69 12.87
N LYS A 167 16.59 9.93 13.53
CA LYS A 167 17.55 10.44 14.52
C LYS A 167 18.45 11.52 13.92
N ARG A 168 19.04 11.26 12.76
CA ARG A 168 19.89 12.24 12.05
C ARG A 168 19.14 13.53 11.74
N ASN A 169 17.92 13.45 11.23
CA ASN A 169 17.13 14.64 10.92
C ASN A 169 16.71 15.41 12.17
N TRP A 170 16.45 14.71 13.27
CA TRP A 170 16.17 15.34 14.57
C TRP A 170 17.37 16.12 15.09
N GLU A 171 18.55 15.53 15.07
CA GLU A 171 19.78 16.20 15.50
C GLU A 171 20.13 17.44 14.67
N LEU A 172 19.87 17.40 13.35
CA LEU A 172 20.09 18.54 12.47
C LEU A 172 19.14 19.72 12.75
N ARG A 173 17.93 19.44 13.21
CA ARG A 173 16.92 20.49 13.51
C ARG A 173 17.11 21.14 14.88
N ASN A 174 17.87 20.50 15.78
CA ASN A 174 18.09 20.98 17.15
C ASN A 174 19.49 21.54 17.37
N LYS A 175 20.24 21.78 16.31
CA LYS A 175 21.50 22.57 16.26
C LYS A 175 21.21 23.99 15.80
#